data_0c8002ed3cffd3bc9e742aa0e87eacd1
#
_entry.id   0c8002ed3cffd3bc9e742aa0e87eacd1
#
_cell.length_a   1.000
_cell.length_b   1.000
_cell.length_c   1.000
_cell.angle_alpha   90.00
_cell.angle_beta   90.00
_cell.angle_gamma   90.00
#
_symmetry.space_group_name_H-M   'P 1'
#
loop_
_entity.id
_entity.type
_entity.pdbx_description
1 polymer ?
#
loop_
_entity_poly.entity_id
_entity_poly.type
_entity_poly.pdbx_seq_one_letter_code
_entity_poly.pdbx_strand_id
1 'polypeptide(L)'
;MSVQCEDAPSSSPARVEGGLEAYVEGAVRGERRAVDALLAEIRPVVVKYCRARVGHGQRSSASAEDVAQEVCLAVLKALPNYREQGRPFMAFVYGIAAHKVADAHRASARNRAESVPELPDSAGAEPGPEQRALQGELSERMGQLLGVLPDRQREILVLRVVLGMSAEETAAVVGSTPGAVRVAQHRALTRLRKALDEAQQGV
;
A
#
# COMPACT_ATOMS: atom_id res chain seq x y z
N MET A 1 23.30 39.79 2.00
CA MET A 1 22.96 38.92 0.87
C MET A 1 22.04 37.86 1.40
N SER A 2 20.71 38.08 1.22
CA SER A 2 19.66 37.20 1.73
C SER A 2 19.34 36.16 0.65
N VAL A 3 19.59 34.90 0.95
CA VAL A 3 19.21 33.77 0.09
C VAL A 3 17.74 33.48 0.37
N GLN A 4 16.88 33.82 -0.59
CA GLN A 4 15.48 33.38 -0.61
C GLN A 4 15.46 31.88 -0.94
N CYS A 5 14.99 31.07 0.01
CA CYS A 5 14.54 29.70 -0.29
C CYS A 5 13.28 29.78 -1.12
N GLU A 6 13.38 29.49 -2.41
CA GLU A 6 12.24 29.24 -3.26
C GLU A 6 11.57 27.93 -2.86
N ASP A 7 10.32 28.05 -2.46
CA ASP A 7 9.41 26.93 -2.23
C ASP A 7 9.27 26.11 -3.51
N ALA A 8 9.85 24.91 -3.51
CA ALA A 8 9.54 23.91 -4.52
C ALA A 8 8.06 23.53 -4.41
N PRO A 9 7.29 23.49 -5.50
CA PRO A 9 5.90 23.08 -5.46
C PRO A 9 5.84 21.61 -5.03
N SER A 10 5.30 21.37 -3.84
CA SER A 10 4.88 20.07 -3.34
C SER A 10 3.87 19.52 -4.36
N SER A 11 4.35 18.64 -5.26
CA SER A 11 3.48 17.83 -6.11
C SER A 11 2.80 16.77 -5.24
N SER A 12 1.75 17.21 -4.55
CA SER A 12 0.77 16.31 -3.96
C SER A 12 0.25 15.42 -5.08
N PRO A 13 0.26 14.08 -4.94
CA PRO A 13 -0.40 13.20 -5.91
C PRO A 13 -1.89 13.55 -5.90
N ALA A 14 -2.33 14.11 -7.04
CA ALA A 14 -3.64 14.68 -7.23
C ALA A 14 -4.75 13.72 -6.80
N ARG A 15 -5.66 14.27 -6.02
CA ARG A 15 -7.03 13.83 -5.75
C ARG A 15 -7.62 12.99 -6.87
N VAL A 16 -7.68 11.69 -6.65
CA VAL A 16 -8.48 10.77 -7.45
C VAL A 16 -9.99 10.91 -7.14
N GLU A 17 -10.34 11.71 -6.13
CA GLU A 17 -11.68 11.72 -5.52
C GLU A 17 -12.80 12.28 -6.41
N GLY A 18 -12.57 13.30 -7.21
CA GLY A 18 -13.63 13.86 -8.06
C GLY A 18 -13.94 13.07 -9.33
N GLY A 19 -13.02 12.19 -9.78
CA GLY A 19 -13.21 11.38 -10.98
C GLY A 19 -13.72 9.95 -10.65
N LEU A 20 -13.33 9.40 -9.51
CA LEU A 20 -13.63 8.03 -9.14
C LEU A 20 -15.12 7.80 -8.83
N GLU A 21 -15.71 8.71 -8.05
CA GLU A 21 -17.12 8.62 -7.65
C GLU A 21 -18.08 8.62 -8.85
N ALA A 22 -17.72 9.34 -9.92
CA ALA A 22 -18.51 9.34 -11.15
C ALA A 22 -18.64 7.95 -11.81
N TYR A 23 -17.66 7.07 -11.60
CA TYR A 23 -17.70 5.71 -12.15
C TYR A 23 -18.34 4.68 -11.21
N VAL A 24 -18.39 4.96 -9.90
CA VAL A 24 -18.86 3.98 -8.90
C VAL A 24 -20.29 3.56 -9.14
N GLU A 25 -21.22 4.49 -9.35
CA GLU A 25 -22.63 4.17 -9.59
C GLU A 25 -22.85 3.30 -10.84
N GLY A 26 -22.21 3.66 -11.96
CA GLY A 26 -22.29 2.89 -13.19
C GLY A 26 -21.67 1.50 -13.02
N ALA A 27 -20.54 1.42 -12.31
CA ALA A 27 -19.86 0.15 -12.04
C ALA A 27 -20.69 -0.78 -11.14
N VAL A 28 -21.39 -0.23 -10.14
CA VAL A 28 -22.35 -1.00 -9.30
C VAL A 28 -23.52 -1.54 -10.13
N ARG A 29 -24.00 -0.79 -11.13
CA ARG A 29 -25.02 -1.27 -12.09
C ARG A 29 -24.48 -2.28 -13.11
N GLY A 30 -23.18 -2.56 -13.12
CA GLY A 30 -22.54 -3.47 -14.07
C GLY A 30 -22.27 -2.87 -15.45
N GLU A 31 -22.26 -1.53 -15.59
CA GLU A 31 -21.92 -0.84 -16.83
C GLU A 31 -20.45 -1.07 -17.16
N ARG A 32 -20.16 -1.85 -18.21
CA ARG A 32 -18.81 -2.29 -18.57
C ARG A 32 -17.80 -1.13 -18.66
N ARG A 33 -18.19 -0.02 -19.31
CA ARG A 33 -17.30 1.15 -19.44
C ARG A 33 -16.97 1.78 -18.10
N ALA A 34 -17.93 1.86 -17.18
CA ALA A 34 -17.72 2.40 -15.84
C ALA A 34 -16.83 1.46 -15.00
N VAL A 35 -17.02 0.14 -15.12
CA VAL A 35 -16.16 -0.87 -14.48
C VAL A 35 -14.72 -0.77 -14.97
N ASP A 36 -14.52 -0.69 -16.31
CA ASP A 36 -13.18 -0.60 -16.91
C ASP A 36 -12.49 0.70 -16.47
N ALA A 37 -13.20 1.83 -16.48
CA ALA A 37 -12.65 3.12 -16.02
C ALA A 37 -12.32 3.09 -14.52
N LEU A 38 -13.21 2.57 -13.69
CA LEU A 38 -13.00 2.43 -12.25
C LEU A 38 -11.75 1.58 -11.95
N LEU A 39 -11.61 0.42 -12.61
CA LEU A 39 -10.45 -0.45 -12.43
C LEU A 39 -9.15 0.21 -12.91
N ALA A 40 -9.19 0.97 -14.00
CA ALA A 40 -8.03 1.71 -14.49
C ALA A 40 -7.53 2.74 -13.46
N GLU A 41 -8.45 3.43 -12.77
CA GLU A 41 -8.14 4.41 -11.74
C GLU A 41 -7.62 3.78 -10.44
N ILE A 42 -8.25 2.70 -9.96
CA ILE A 42 -7.86 2.11 -8.67
C ILE A 42 -6.59 1.26 -8.77
N ARG A 43 -6.34 0.60 -9.90
CA ARG A 43 -5.23 -0.34 -10.07
C ARG A 43 -3.86 0.24 -9.70
N PRO A 44 -3.43 1.43 -10.19
CA PRO A 44 -2.11 1.98 -9.85
C PRO A 44 -1.96 2.26 -8.36
N VAL A 45 -3.04 2.68 -7.70
CA VAL A 45 -3.06 2.99 -6.27
C VAL A 45 -3.00 1.70 -5.45
N VAL A 46 -3.73 0.66 -5.86
CA VAL A 46 -3.70 -0.68 -5.25
C VAL A 46 -2.32 -1.32 -5.39
N VAL A 47 -1.69 -1.25 -6.57
CA VAL A 47 -0.32 -1.74 -6.79
C VAL A 47 0.66 -1.04 -5.86
N LYS A 48 0.58 0.30 -5.76
CA LYS A 48 1.44 1.08 -4.87
C LYS A 48 1.26 0.66 -3.41
N TYR A 49 0.02 0.44 -2.98
CA TYR A 49 -0.29 -0.07 -1.64
C TYR A 49 0.28 -1.47 -1.41
N CYS A 50 0.06 -2.41 -2.33
CA CYS A 50 0.55 -3.78 -2.21
C CYS A 50 2.08 -3.83 -2.17
N ARG A 51 2.78 -3.06 -3.02
CA ARG A 51 4.23 -2.95 -2.98
C ARG A 51 4.76 -2.45 -1.64
N ALA A 52 4.10 -1.46 -1.04
CA ALA A 52 4.48 -0.94 0.27
C ALA A 52 4.20 -1.91 1.41
N ARG A 53 3.23 -2.84 1.25
CA ARG A 53 2.79 -3.75 2.31
C ARG A 53 3.36 -5.16 2.20
N VAL A 54 3.45 -5.70 1.00
CA VAL A 54 3.99 -7.06 0.75
C VAL A 54 5.51 -7.04 0.76
N GLY A 55 6.12 -5.88 0.39
CA GLY A 55 7.56 -5.75 0.22
C GLY A 55 8.04 -6.36 -1.11
N HIS A 56 9.32 -6.14 -1.42
CA HIS A 56 9.99 -6.70 -2.60
C HIS A 56 10.85 -7.92 -2.24
N GLY A 57 10.68 -8.47 -1.04
CA GLY A 57 11.49 -9.60 -0.58
C GLY A 57 11.17 -10.87 -1.36
N GLN A 58 12.19 -11.53 -1.90
CA GLN A 58 12.17 -12.84 -2.59
C GLN A 58 11.58 -14.00 -1.74
N ARG A 59 11.00 -13.69 -0.59
CA ARG A 59 10.47 -14.68 0.37
C ARG A 59 8.94 -14.72 0.44
N SER A 60 8.25 -13.92 -0.39
CA SER A 60 6.79 -14.01 -0.50
C SER A 60 6.44 -14.92 -1.67
N SER A 61 5.58 -15.90 -1.45
CA SER A 61 5.09 -16.83 -2.50
C SER A 61 4.19 -16.14 -3.54
N ALA A 62 3.79 -14.89 -3.29
CA ALA A 62 3.02 -14.07 -4.20
C ALA A 62 3.70 -12.71 -4.37
N SER A 63 3.80 -12.23 -5.61
CA SER A 63 4.31 -10.90 -5.88
C SER A 63 3.32 -9.82 -5.43
N ALA A 64 3.79 -8.60 -5.22
CA ALA A 64 2.90 -7.49 -4.88
C ALA A 64 1.88 -7.22 -6.00
N GLU A 65 2.25 -7.50 -7.23
CA GLU A 65 1.42 -7.41 -8.43
C GLU A 65 0.31 -8.47 -8.43
N ASP A 66 0.63 -9.71 -8.05
CA ASP A 66 -0.36 -10.79 -7.94
C ASP A 66 -1.39 -10.46 -6.86
N VAL A 67 -0.92 -9.99 -5.71
CA VAL A 67 -1.82 -9.54 -4.63
C VAL A 67 -2.69 -8.37 -5.10
N ALA A 68 -2.13 -7.41 -5.84
CA ALA A 68 -2.90 -6.29 -6.39
C ALA A 68 -3.95 -6.75 -7.41
N GLN A 69 -3.63 -7.73 -8.24
CA GLN A 69 -4.60 -8.34 -9.16
C GLN A 69 -5.73 -9.04 -8.40
N GLU A 70 -5.40 -9.79 -7.35
CA GLU A 70 -6.41 -10.42 -6.49
C GLU A 70 -7.32 -9.37 -5.80
N VAL A 71 -6.75 -8.24 -5.38
CA VAL A 71 -7.52 -7.10 -4.84
C VAL A 71 -8.50 -6.58 -5.88
N CYS A 72 -8.04 -6.28 -7.10
CA CYS A 72 -8.89 -5.78 -8.18
C CYS A 72 -10.03 -6.77 -8.50
N LEU A 73 -9.73 -8.07 -8.56
CA LEU A 73 -10.74 -9.11 -8.76
C LEU A 73 -11.74 -9.19 -7.59
N ALA A 74 -11.27 -9.03 -6.36
CA ALA A 74 -12.14 -9.04 -5.19
C ALA A 74 -13.04 -7.79 -5.14
N VAL A 75 -12.51 -6.62 -5.49
CA VAL A 75 -13.30 -5.39 -5.65
C VAL A 75 -14.38 -5.60 -6.70
N LEU A 76 -14.04 -6.10 -7.89
CA LEU A 76 -14.98 -6.37 -8.97
C LEU A 76 -16.12 -7.30 -8.53
N LYS A 77 -15.81 -8.37 -7.83
CA LYS A 77 -16.80 -9.32 -7.29
C LYS A 77 -17.71 -8.71 -6.23
N ALA A 78 -17.19 -7.77 -5.44
CA ALA A 78 -17.94 -7.14 -4.36
C ALA A 78 -18.75 -5.91 -4.81
N LEU A 79 -18.42 -5.30 -5.96
CA LEU A 79 -19.10 -4.12 -6.53
C LEU A 79 -20.63 -4.22 -6.59
N PRO A 80 -21.25 -5.31 -7.06
CA PRO A 80 -22.71 -5.39 -7.13
C PRO A 80 -23.42 -5.27 -5.77
N ASN A 81 -22.71 -5.60 -4.69
CA ASN A 81 -23.21 -5.52 -3.33
C ASN A 81 -22.73 -4.27 -2.57
N TYR A 82 -21.90 -3.44 -3.22
CA TYR A 82 -21.43 -2.20 -2.60
C TYR A 82 -22.61 -1.27 -2.29
N ARG A 83 -22.60 -0.73 -1.09
CA ARG A 83 -23.54 0.32 -0.64
C ARG A 83 -22.72 1.46 -0.08
N GLU A 84 -22.98 2.65 -0.54
CA GLU A 84 -22.39 3.85 0.02
C GLU A 84 -22.85 4.03 1.47
N GLN A 85 -21.88 4.11 2.36
CA GLN A 85 -22.11 4.23 3.81
C GLN A 85 -21.54 5.55 4.38
N GLY A 86 -21.47 6.60 3.54
CA GLY A 86 -20.86 7.87 3.94
C GLY A 86 -19.33 7.80 4.12
N ARG A 87 -18.68 6.81 3.52
CA ARG A 87 -17.23 6.66 3.49
C ARG A 87 -16.76 6.70 2.03
N PRO A 88 -15.58 7.31 1.74
CA PRO A 88 -15.01 7.29 0.41
C PRO A 88 -14.92 5.87 -0.16
N PHE A 89 -15.18 5.69 -1.45
CA PHE A 89 -15.09 4.38 -2.11
C PHE A 89 -13.70 3.73 -1.92
N MET A 90 -12.65 4.53 -1.90
CA MET A 90 -11.30 4.05 -1.62
C MET A 90 -11.15 3.40 -0.24
N ALA A 91 -11.95 3.78 0.75
CA ALA A 91 -11.94 3.08 2.06
C ALA A 91 -12.41 1.62 1.92
N PHE A 92 -13.40 1.36 1.06
CA PHE A 92 -13.83 0.00 0.72
C PHE A 92 -12.74 -0.77 -0.01
N VAL A 93 -12.09 -0.16 -1.01
CA VAL A 93 -10.98 -0.77 -1.76
C VAL A 93 -9.82 -1.14 -0.86
N TYR A 94 -9.37 -0.22 0.02
CA TYR A 94 -8.27 -0.49 0.95
C TYR A 94 -8.64 -1.51 2.03
N GLY A 95 -9.91 -1.57 2.44
CA GLY A 95 -10.39 -2.65 3.32
C GLY A 95 -10.17 -4.03 2.69
N ILE A 96 -10.53 -4.20 1.41
CA ILE A 96 -10.28 -5.43 0.66
C ILE A 96 -8.77 -5.68 0.51
N ALA A 97 -8.00 -4.64 0.17
CA ALA A 97 -6.56 -4.75 0.00
C ALA A 97 -5.84 -5.17 1.29
N ALA A 98 -6.23 -4.62 2.44
CA ALA A 98 -5.67 -5.00 3.74
C ALA A 98 -5.90 -6.48 4.06
N HIS A 99 -7.11 -7.00 3.77
CA HIS A 99 -7.40 -8.42 3.94
C HIS A 99 -6.54 -9.29 3.03
N LYS A 100 -6.43 -8.96 1.74
CA LYS A 100 -5.62 -9.71 0.77
C LYS A 100 -4.12 -9.72 1.12
N VAL A 101 -3.59 -8.58 1.55
CA VAL A 101 -2.21 -8.49 2.03
C VAL A 101 -2.00 -9.36 3.28
N ALA A 102 -2.94 -9.33 4.23
CA ALA A 102 -2.85 -10.18 5.42
C ALA A 102 -2.91 -11.68 5.07
N ASP A 103 -3.72 -12.07 4.07
CA ASP A 103 -3.78 -13.43 3.55
C ASP A 103 -2.45 -13.85 2.90
N ALA A 104 -1.86 -12.99 2.08
CA ALA A 104 -0.56 -13.22 1.45
C ALA A 104 0.56 -13.41 2.50
N HIS A 105 0.58 -12.58 3.55
CA HIS A 105 1.52 -12.75 4.66
C HIS A 105 1.32 -14.07 5.41
N ARG A 106 0.07 -14.48 5.66
CA ARG A 106 -0.24 -15.77 6.30
C ARG A 106 0.18 -16.94 5.42
N ALA A 107 -0.07 -16.89 4.12
CA ALA A 107 0.36 -17.91 3.16
C ALA A 107 1.90 -18.03 3.13
N SER A 108 2.59 -16.89 3.04
CA SER A 108 4.06 -16.85 3.04
C SER A 108 4.67 -17.38 4.36
N ALA A 109 4.02 -17.12 5.49
CA ALA A 109 4.46 -17.67 6.78
C ALA A 109 4.30 -19.20 6.86
N ARG A 110 3.21 -19.76 6.33
CA ARG A 110 2.99 -21.20 6.25
C ARG A 110 4.00 -21.88 5.32
N ASN A 111 4.20 -21.33 4.11
CA ASN A 111 5.15 -21.88 3.15
C ASN A 111 6.58 -21.91 3.70
N ARG A 112 6.98 -20.90 4.49
CA ARG A 112 8.29 -20.90 5.16
C ARG A 112 8.44 -21.99 6.23
N ALA A 113 7.34 -22.42 6.86
CA ALA A 113 7.36 -23.51 7.82
C ALA A 113 7.46 -24.89 7.16
N GLU A 114 7.09 -25.00 5.88
CA GLU A 114 6.99 -26.25 5.14
C GLU A 114 8.06 -26.42 4.04
N SER A 115 8.83 -25.38 3.67
CA SER A 115 9.67 -25.41 2.46
C SER A 115 11.17 -25.63 2.70
N VAL A 116 11.70 -26.57 1.91
CA VAL A 116 13.07 -26.64 1.38
C VAL A 116 13.24 -25.52 0.31
N PRO A 117 14.43 -24.90 0.17
CA PRO A 117 14.61 -23.72 -0.70
C PRO A 117 14.44 -24.06 -2.17
N GLU A 118 13.39 -23.58 -2.81
CA GLU A 118 13.28 -23.51 -4.28
C GLU A 118 13.68 -22.13 -4.80
N LEU A 119 14.46 -22.12 -5.91
CA LEU A 119 14.89 -20.91 -6.60
C LEU A 119 13.69 -20.27 -7.34
N PRO A 120 13.49 -18.95 -7.28
CA PRO A 120 12.40 -18.30 -7.98
C PRO A 120 12.79 -17.94 -9.41
N ASP A 121 11.94 -18.34 -10.36
CA ASP A 121 11.87 -17.78 -11.71
C ASP A 121 11.05 -16.49 -11.66
N SER A 122 11.64 -15.36 -12.07
CA SER A 122 10.92 -14.10 -12.27
C SER A 122 11.28 -13.46 -13.60
N ALA A 123 10.33 -13.49 -14.51
CA ALA A 123 10.38 -12.74 -15.76
C ALA A 123 9.41 -11.54 -15.67
N GLY A 124 9.94 -10.34 -15.67
CA GLY A 124 9.21 -9.06 -15.74
C GLY A 124 10.11 -7.96 -16.27
N ALA A 125 9.60 -7.08 -17.12
CA ALA A 125 10.29 -6.03 -17.86
C ALA A 125 11.17 -5.09 -16.98
N GLU A 126 12.36 -4.70 -17.44
CA GLU A 126 13.60 -4.86 -16.75
C GLU A 126 14.41 -3.55 -16.60
N PRO A 127 14.66 -3.03 -15.39
CA PRO A 127 15.83 -2.20 -15.10
C PRO A 127 17.11 -3.06 -15.12
N GLY A 128 18.25 -2.48 -15.48
CA GLY A 128 19.54 -3.20 -15.54
C GLY A 128 19.93 -3.92 -14.24
N PRO A 129 20.80 -4.94 -14.30
CA PRO A 129 21.12 -5.82 -13.16
C PRO A 129 21.64 -5.06 -11.92
N GLU A 130 22.40 -3.99 -12.13
CA GLU A 130 22.96 -3.15 -11.05
C GLU A 130 21.87 -2.33 -10.34
N GLN A 131 20.91 -1.80 -11.10
CA GLN A 131 19.78 -1.03 -10.60
C GLN A 131 18.77 -1.91 -9.87
N ARG A 132 18.65 -3.20 -10.25
CA ARG A 132 17.85 -4.22 -9.55
C ARG A 132 18.47 -4.61 -8.22
N ALA A 133 19.78 -4.82 -8.18
CA ALA A 133 20.49 -5.15 -6.96
C ALA A 133 20.31 -4.02 -5.90
N LEU A 134 20.49 -2.77 -6.32
CA LEU A 134 20.34 -1.60 -5.46
C LEU A 134 18.88 -1.41 -4.99
N GLN A 135 17.90 -1.60 -5.89
CA GLN A 135 16.47 -1.55 -5.53
C GLN A 135 16.07 -2.71 -4.62
N GLY A 136 16.63 -3.90 -4.83
CA GLY A 136 16.41 -5.05 -3.96
C GLY A 136 16.90 -4.81 -2.54
N GLU A 137 18.14 -4.33 -2.39
CA GLU A 137 18.74 -4.02 -1.10
C GLU A 137 17.98 -2.91 -0.34
N LEU A 138 17.60 -1.83 -1.04
CA LEU A 138 16.81 -0.74 -0.47
C LEU A 138 15.42 -1.22 -0.01
N SER A 139 14.78 -2.08 -0.81
CA SER A 139 13.47 -2.65 -0.49
C SER A 139 13.53 -3.62 0.68
N GLU A 140 14.59 -4.41 0.77
CA GLU A 140 14.82 -5.33 1.89
C GLU A 140 15.05 -4.56 3.21
N ARG A 141 15.87 -3.52 3.15
CA ARG A 141 16.11 -2.59 4.26
C ARG A 141 14.83 -1.88 4.70
N MET A 142 14.03 -1.40 3.75
CA MET A 142 12.73 -0.79 4.03
C MET A 142 11.76 -1.79 4.67
N GLY A 143 11.72 -3.02 4.16
CA GLY A 143 10.91 -4.11 4.73
C GLY A 143 11.29 -4.44 6.17
N GLN A 144 12.58 -4.50 6.48
CA GLN A 144 13.08 -4.72 7.84
C GLN A 144 12.68 -3.57 8.78
N LEU A 145 12.87 -2.32 8.36
CA LEU A 145 12.47 -1.14 9.13
C LEU A 145 10.96 -1.10 9.39
N LEU A 146 10.15 -1.36 8.37
CA LEU A 146 8.69 -1.43 8.56
C LEU A 146 8.29 -2.63 9.42
N GLY A 147 9.10 -3.68 9.45
CA GLY A 147 8.90 -4.87 10.26
C GLY A 147 8.86 -4.62 11.78
N VAL A 148 9.55 -3.57 12.27
CA VAL A 148 9.53 -3.21 13.72
C VAL A 148 8.20 -2.59 14.17
N LEU A 149 7.34 -2.21 13.23
CA LEU A 149 6.06 -1.60 13.52
C LEU A 149 4.97 -2.66 13.70
N PRO A 150 4.08 -2.51 14.70
CA PRO A 150 2.83 -3.25 14.76
C PRO A 150 2.03 -3.03 13.47
N ASP A 151 1.30 -4.06 13.02
CA ASP A 151 0.59 -4.05 11.73
C ASP A 151 -0.30 -2.83 11.52
N ARG A 152 -1.05 -2.42 12.56
CA ARG A 152 -1.92 -1.24 12.49
C ARG A 152 -1.14 0.07 12.34
N GLN A 153 0.03 0.20 12.95
CA GLN A 153 0.89 1.38 12.79
C GLN A 153 1.52 1.42 11.41
N ARG A 154 1.95 0.26 10.90
CA ARG A 154 2.46 0.10 9.54
C ARG A 154 1.41 0.48 8.51
N GLU A 155 0.17 -0.01 8.67
CA GLU A 155 -0.97 0.32 7.82
C GLU A 155 -1.21 1.84 7.75
N ILE A 156 -1.35 2.48 8.91
CA ILE A 156 -1.54 3.93 9.01
C ILE A 156 -0.40 4.69 8.34
N LEU A 157 0.85 4.25 8.54
CA LEU A 157 2.00 4.91 7.94
C LEU A 157 2.00 4.81 6.41
N VAL A 158 1.66 3.63 5.86
CA VAL A 158 1.55 3.44 4.41
C VAL A 158 0.45 4.33 3.82
N LEU A 159 -0.74 4.35 4.41
CA LEU A 159 -1.84 5.19 3.96
C LEU A 159 -1.48 6.69 4.01
N ARG A 160 -0.84 7.13 5.11
CA ARG A 160 -0.49 8.54 5.34
C ARG A 160 0.70 9.03 4.52
N VAL A 161 1.77 8.22 4.42
CA VAL A 161 3.06 8.65 3.84
C VAL A 161 3.20 8.19 2.41
N VAL A 162 2.89 6.91 2.11
CA VAL A 162 3.07 6.36 0.76
C VAL A 162 1.94 6.79 -0.17
N LEU A 163 0.71 6.79 0.33
CA LEU A 163 -0.48 7.14 -0.47
C LEU A 163 -0.92 8.60 -0.30
N GLY A 164 -0.36 9.33 0.67
CA GLY A 164 -0.63 10.75 0.87
C GLY A 164 -2.04 11.07 1.41
N MET A 165 -2.72 10.08 1.99
CA MET A 165 -4.09 10.26 2.53
C MET A 165 -4.11 11.21 3.73
N SER A 166 -5.19 11.97 3.90
CA SER A 166 -5.45 12.77 5.10
C SER A 166 -5.69 11.88 6.34
N ALA A 167 -5.62 12.46 7.53
CA ALA A 167 -5.92 11.72 8.76
C ALA A 167 -7.39 11.28 8.80
N GLU A 168 -8.28 12.06 8.22
CA GLU A 168 -9.72 11.83 8.10
C GLU A 168 -9.99 10.62 7.20
N GLU A 169 -9.42 10.61 5.99
CA GLU A 169 -9.51 9.51 5.02
C GLU A 169 -8.90 8.22 5.60
N THR A 170 -7.71 8.31 6.17
CA THR A 170 -7.06 7.16 6.82
C THR A 170 -7.93 6.61 7.96
N ALA A 171 -8.54 7.47 8.76
CA ALA A 171 -9.43 7.06 9.83
C ALA A 171 -10.66 6.31 9.30
N ALA A 172 -11.22 6.75 8.18
CA ALA A 172 -12.33 6.06 7.50
C ALA A 172 -11.91 4.65 7.03
N VAL A 173 -10.70 4.50 6.48
CA VAL A 173 -10.15 3.20 6.02
C VAL A 173 -9.94 2.25 7.20
N VAL A 174 -9.21 2.69 8.24
CA VAL A 174 -8.79 1.81 9.34
C VAL A 174 -9.84 1.68 10.46
N GLY A 175 -11.02 2.28 10.32
CA GLY A 175 -12.07 2.25 11.33
C GLY A 175 -11.62 2.91 12.65
N SER A 176 -11.11 4.15 12.58
CA SER A 176 -10.54 4.87 13.73
C SER A 176 -10.99 6.33 13.75
N THR A 177 -10.41 7.13 14.63
CA THR A 177 -10.61 8.59 14.64
C THR A 177 -9.39 9.31 14.08
N PRO A 178 -9.54 10.50 13.48
CA PRO A 178 -8.40 11.26 12.95
C PRO A 178 -7.34 11.57 14.01
N GLY A 179 -7.77 11.83 15.25
CA GLY A 179 -6.87 12.03 16.40
C GLY A 179 -6.03 10.78 16.70
N ALA A 180 -6.68 9.60 16.74
CA ALA A 180 -5.97 8.34 16.97
C ALA A 180 -5.00 8.00 15.83
N VAL A 181 -5.35 8.33 14.57
CA VAL A 181 -4.46 8.19 13.41
C VAL A 181 -3.20 9.05 13.56
N ARG A 182 -3.34 10.34 13.94
CA ARG A 182 -2.20 11.24 14.16
C ARG A 182 -1.27 10.73 15.27
N VAL A 183 -1.85 10.26 16.38
CA VAL A 183 -1.07 9.67 17.49
C VAL A 183 -0.35 8.39 17.03
N ALA A 184 -1.03 7.51 16.32
CA ALA A 184 -0.45 6.26 15.81
C ALA A 184 0.69 6.53 14.81
N GLN A 185 0.51 7.50 13.90
CA GLN A 185 1.54 7.96 12.97
C GLN A 185 2.77 8.49 13.71
N HIS A 186 2.57 9.35 14.71
CA HIS A 186 3.67 9.89 15.51
C HIS A 186 4.44 8.77 16.22
N ARG A 187 3.75 7.83 16.87
CA ARG A 187 4.38 6.67 17.53
C ARG A 187 5.13 5.78 16.54
N ALA A 188 4.59 5.56 15.35
CA ALA A 188 5.25 4.79 14.30
C ALA A 188 6.55 5.46 13.85
N LEU A 189 6.53 6.76 13.57
CA LEU A 189 7.71 7.51 13.16
C LEU A 189 8.78 7.55 14.27
N THR A 190 8.38 7.69 15.54
CA THR A 190 9.30 7.64 16.68
C THR A 190 9.99 6.27 16.79
N ARG A 191 9.24 5.17 16.59
CA ARG A 191 9.83 3.81 16.58
C ARG A 191 10.81 3.62 15.42
N LEU A 192 10.46 4.11 14.22
CA LEU A 192 11.34 4.01 13.06
C LEU A 192 12.65 4.81 13.27
N ARG A 193 12.56 6.03 13.82
CA ARG A 193 13.77 6.81 14.15
C ARG A 193 14.67 6.06 15.11
N LYS A 194 14.10 5.53 16.19
CA LYS A 194 14.86 4.74 17.16
C LYS A 194 15.53 3.52 16.51
N ALA A 195 14.83 2.77 15.68
CA ALA A 195 15.39 1.62 14.98
C ALA A 195 16.51 2.01 13.99
N LEU A 196 16.41 3.18 13.34
CA LEU A 196 17.46 3.70 12.47
C LEU A 196 18.70 4.11 13.26
N ASP A 197 18.54 4.80 14.39
CA ASP A 197 19.62 5.22 15.27
C ASP A 197 20.38 4.00 15.83
N GLU A 198 19.65 2.95 16.25
CA GLU A 198 20.23 1.69 16.72
C GLU A 198 21.02 0.97 15.61
N ALA A 199 20.49 0.95 14.38
CA ALA A 199 21.18 0.36 13.24
C ALA A 199 22.45 1.11 12.82
N GLN A 200 22.52 2.42 13.06
CA GLN A 200 23.70 3.24 12.78
C GLN A 200 24.78 3.11 13.86
N GLN A 201 24.39 2.80 15.10
CA GLN A 201 25.34 2.65 16.24
C GLN A 201 25.94 1.24 16.32
N GLY A 202 25.38 0.27 15.59
CA GLY A 202 25.83 -1.13 15.56
C GLY A 202 26.81 -1.45 14.43
N VAL A 203 27.26 -0.44 13.68
CA VAL A 203 28.32 -0.52 12.65
C VAL A 203 29.59 0.16 13.16
#